data_e3cb19b8e1bd561dbc7a850d2e662585
#
_entry.id   e3cb19b8e1bd561dbc7a850d2e662585
#
_cell.length_a   1.000
_cell.length_b   1.000
_cell.length_c   1.000
_cell.angle_alpha   90.00
_cell.angle_beta   90.00
_cell.angle_gamma   90.00
#
_symmetry.space_group_name_H-M   'P 1'
#
loop_
_entity.id
_entity.type
_entity.pdbx_description
1 polymer ?
#
loop_
_entity_poly.entity_id
_entity_poly.type
_entity_poly.pdbx_seq_one_letter_code
_entity_poly.pdbx_strand_id
1 'polypeptide(L)'
;MSSRPHLLAIPAGLLIAAGLPPWGWWPLTLVGIALWFELIAGEERRRRFSISFIVGLAWTLPATLWMFDLTAAGWPVAVAIFSLGAGVVGIATPPDGFTIRSFAFTAALVLTELIRWNYPFGGTPIATYAMVGVSTPFWITARTFGSPGLTAVVAWAGLAIGQLVQRRRDIVIAVGMVSALVVGGMLGSVRVETIDTVDVAVVQGGGPQNTRADVCTTRAVFERHMAASETIDREVDLVVWPEDVVHPAADGRPTPERCGDDLLRTTEATDRLTRLAADLDAVVVSGWFEPTADGLANANYSIAQSPDGTVTDRYDKVRLVPFGEFVPLRSFIENFSDEIPGRDVRSGTGPAILETDIGTLGISISWEVFFDHRARDAIGNASVIDSRTSAVILSGSEL
;
A
#
# COMPACT_ATOMS: atom_id res chain seq x y z
N MET A 1 -0.53 41.19 -11.09
CA MET A 1 -1.09 39.82 -10.98
C MET A 1 -1.20 39.47 -9.52
N SER A 2 -2.37 39.10 -9.03
CA SER A 2 -2.59 38.77 -7.60
C SER A 2 -1.85 37.45 -7.27
N SER A 3 -1.05 37.44 -6.21
CA SER A 3 -0.39 36.24 -5.66
C SER A 3 -1.33 35.36 -4.82
N ARG A 4 -2.56 35.82 -4.55
CA ARG A 4 -3.53 35.16 -3.66
C ARG A 4 -3.86 33.71 -4.04
N PRO A 5 -4.10 33.33 -5.31
CA PRO A 5 -4.39 31.93 -5.66
C PRO A 5 -3.25 30.96 -5.34
N HIS A 6 -1.99 31.37 -5.53
CA HIS A 6 -0.84 30.52 -5.21
C HIS A 6 -0.69 30.31 -3.70
N LEU A 7 -0.98 31.34 -2.88
CA LEU A 7 -0.98 31.19 -1.41
C LEU A 7 -2.09 30.26 -0.92
N LEU A 8 -3.27 30.31 -1.54
CA LEU A 8 -4.39 29.40 -1.21
C LEU A 8 -4.19 27.97 -1.73
N ALA A 9 -3.29 27.76 -2.67
CA ALA A 9 -2.92 26.41 -3.14
C ALA A 9 -2.27 25.57 -2.04
N ILE A 10 -1.51 26.19 -1.13
CA ILE A 10 -0.88 25.49 0.00
C ILE A 10 -1.92 24.87 0.94
N PRO A 11 -2.87 25.63 1.53
CA PRO A 11 -3.90 25.01 2.36
C PRO A 11 -4.77 24.01 1.59
N ALA A 12 -5.01 24.17 0.30
CA ALA A 12 -5.71 23.16 -0.50
C ALA A 12 -4.98 21.82 -0.48
N GLY A 13 -3.66 21.83 -0.71
CA GLY A 13 -2.84 20.61 -0.67
C GLY A 13 -2.72 20.01 0.73
N LEU A 14 -2.55 20.83 1.77
CA LEU A 14 -2.51 20.34 3.16
C LEU A 14 -3.84 19.72 3.62
N LEU A 15 -4.97 20.26 3.18
CA LEU A 15 -6.28 19.66 3.44
C LEU A 15 -6.43 18.31 2.75
N ILE A 16 -5.88 18.15 1.53
CA ILE A 16 -5.85 16.87 0.84
C ILE A 16 -4.99 15.87 1.64
N ALA A 17 -3.80 16.28 2.07
CA ALA A 17 -2.91 15.42 2.86
C ALA A 17 -3.53 14.94 4.17
N ALA A 18 -4.30 15.80 4.84
CA ALA A 18 -4.95 15.48 6.12
C ALA A 18 -5.95 14.32 6.05
N GLY A 19 -6.45 13.97 4.86
CA GLY A 19 -7.31 12.79 4.67
C GLY A 19 -6.56 11.49 4.55
N LEU A 20 -5.23 11.51 4.44
CA LEU A 20 -4.37 10.34 4.35
C LEU A 20 -3.90 9.87 5.74
N PRO A 21 -3.47 8.61 5.87
CA PRO A 21 -2.79 8.17 7.08
C PRO A 21 -1.59 9.08 7.44
N PRO A 22 -1.27 9.29 8.72
CA PRO A 22 -1.93 8.70 9.89
C PRO A 22 -3.21 9.43 10.35
N TRP A 23 -3.56 10.59 9.78
CA TRP A 23 -4.67 11.42 10.27
C TRP A 23 -6.05 10.87 9.87
N GLY A 24 -6.24 10.49 8.60
CA GLY A 24 -7.50 9.90 8.11
C GLY A 24 -8.70 10.87 8.10
N TRP A 25 -8.46 12.20 8.14
CA TRP A 25 -9.53 13.21 8.15
C TRP A 25 -10.11 13.45 6.75
N TRP A 26 -10.65 12.38 6.15
CA TRP A 26 -11.15 12.38 4.78
C TRP A 26 -12.06 13.56 4.38
N PRO A 27 -12.93 14.14 5.26
CA PRO A 27 -13.75 15.29 4.86
C PRO A 27 -12.91 16.51 4.45
N LEU A 28 -11.71 16.67 5.05
CA LEU A 28 -10.80 17.77 4.70
C LEU A 28 -10.26 17.62 3.28
N THR A 29 -10.01 16.39 2.82
CA THR A 29 -9.60 16.12 1.43
C THR A 29 -10.65 16.64 0.45
N LEU A 30 -11.94 16.45 0.74
CA LEU A 30 -13.01 16.91 -0.13
C LEU A 30 -13.04 18.45 -0.21
N VAL A 31 -12.79 19.12 0.91
CA VAL A 31 -12.66 20.60 0.95
C VAL A 31 -11.42 21.05 0.18
N GLY A 32 -10.30 20.34 0.32
CA GLY A 32 -9.06 20.62 -0.41
C GLY A 32 -9.24 20.50 -1.92
N ILE A 33 -9.93 19.44 -2.39
CA ILE A 33 -10.26 19.25 -3.81
C ILE A 33 -11.19 20.37 -4.31
N ALA A 34 -12.23 20.70 -3.55
CA ALA A 34 -13.13 21.81 -3.89
C ALA A 34 -12.36 23.12 -4.08
N LEU A 35 -11.49 23.45 -3.12
CA LEU A 35 -10.67 24.64 -3.17
C LEU A 35 -9.71 24.63 -4.38
N TRP A 36 -9.00 23.53 -4.61
CA TRP A 36 -8.12 23.37 -5.77
C TRP A 36 -8.85 23.62 -7.09
N PHE A 37 -10.00 22.96 -7.27
CA PHE A 37 -10.82 23.10 -8.48
C PHE A 37 -11.23 24.53 -8.75
N GLU A 38 -11.62 25.29 -7.71
CA GLU A 38 -12.01 26.70 -7.83
C GLU A 38 -10.80 27.61 -8.09
N LEU A 39 -9.64 27.34 -7.48
CA LEU A 39 -8.43 28.15 -7.66
C LEU A 39 -7.91 28.17 -9.09
N ILE A 40 -8.18 27.14 -9.87
CA ILE A 40 -7.75 27.05 -11.29
C ILE A 40 -8.83 27.56 -12.26
N ALA A 41 -10.00 28.00 -11.77
CA ALA A 41 -11.08 28.50 -12.61
C ALA A 41 -10.70 29.84 -13.26
N GLY A 42 -10.96 29.99 -14.56
CA GLY A 42 -10.70 31.21 -15.30
C GLY A 42 -9.21 31.56 -15.47
N GLU A 43 -8.30 30.72 -14.97
CA GLU A 43 -6.87 31.00 -15.01
C GLU A 43 -6.22 30.55 -16.33
N GLU A 44 -5.16 31.22 -16.75
CA GLU A 44 -4.36 30.82 -17.90
C GLU A 44 -3.66 29.47 -17.67
N ARG A 45 -3.35 28.75 -18.74
CA ARG A 45 -2.75 27.40 -18.72
C ARG A 45 -1.51 27.31 -17.83
N ARG A 46 -0.58 28.27 -17.94
CA ARG A 46 0.65 28.27 -17.11
C ARG A 46 0.34 28.47 -15.63
N ARG A 47 -0.66 29.28 -15.34
CA ARG A 47 -1.06 29.59 -13.96
C ARG A 47 -1.81 28.43 -13.36
N ARG A 48 -2.68 27.74 -14.10
CA ARG A 48 -3.31 26.48 -13.68
C ARG A 48 -2.26 25.43 -13.32
N PHE A 49 -1.22 25.29 -14.17
CA PHE A 49 -0.09 24.40 -13.86
C PHE A 49 0.56 24.78 -12.53
N SER A 50 0.99 26.02 -12.35
CA SER A 50 1.74 26.43 -11.16
C SER A 50 0.91 26.34 -9.88
N ILE A 51 -0.38 26.70 -9.91
CA ILE A 51 -1.28 26.52 -8.77
C ILE A 51 -1.40 25.03 -8.41
N SER A 52 -1.68 24.19 -9.40
CA SER A 52 -1.85 22.75 -9.20
C SER A 52 -0.56 22.07 -8.76
N PHE A 53 0.58 22.49 -9.27
CA PHE A 53 1.89 22.01 -8.84
C PHE A 53 2.14 22.33 -7.35
N ILE A 54 1.77 23.54 -6.89
CA ILE A 54 1.88 23.92 -5.48
C ILE A 54 0.93 23.10 -4.62
N VAL A 55 -0.30 22.84 -5.07
CA VAL A 55 -1.23 21.91 -4.40
C VAL A 55 -0.58 20.54 -4.28
N GLY A 56 0.03 20.03 -5.38
CA GLY A 56 0.76 18.78 -5.39
C GLY A 56 1.89 18.74 -4.36
N LEU A 57 2.73 19.78 -4.31
CA LEU A 57 3.80 19.89 -3.32
C LEU A 57 3.27 19.87 -1.89
N ALA A 58 2.28 20.71 -1.60
CA ALA A 58 1.70 20.81 -0.27
C ALA A 58 0.98 19.53 0.18
N TRP A 59 0.51 18.72 -0.76
CA TRP A 59 -0.09 17.42 -0.49
C TRP A 59 0.96 16.33 -0.33
N THR A 60 1.88 16.19 -1.28
CA THR A 60 2.78 15.04 -1.34
C THR A 60 3.93 15.12 -0.33
N LEU A 61 4.40 16.33 0.02
CA LEU A 61 5.44 16.52 1.03
C LEU A 61 5.10 15.83 2.36
N PRO A 62 3.99 16.17 3.05
CA PRO A 62 3.66 15.52 4.31
C PRO A 62 3.20 14.06 4.14
N ALA A 63 2.52 13.74 3.03
CA ALA A 63 1.97 12.41 2.79
C ALA A 63 3.03 11.33 2.49
N THR A 64 4.22 11.74 2.10
CA THR A 64 5.32 10.83 1.74
C THR A 64 6.57 11.03 2.61
N LEU A 65 6.46 11.72 3.75
CA LEU A 65 7.61 12.06 4.61
C LEU A 65 8.37 10.82 5.07
N TRP A 66 7.69 9.71 5.32
CA TRP A 66 8.28 8.43 5.69
C TRP A 66 9.26 7.88 4.63
N MET A 67 9.12 8.26 3.35
CA MET A 67 10.08 7.88 2.30
C MET A 67 11.47 8.47 2.53
N PHE A 68 11.58 9.49 3.38
CA PHE A 68 12.88 10.07 3.75
C PHE A 68 13.79 9.02 4.40
N ASP A 69 13.23 8.12 5.21
CA ASP A 69 13.95 7.03 5.86
C ASP A 69 14.44 5.95 4.89
N LEU A 70 13.72 5.79 3.75
CA LEU A 70 14.15 4.88 2.68
C LEU A 70 15.25 5.49 1.83
N THR A 71 15.08 6.74 1.42
CA THR A 71 16.00 7.45 0.54
C THR A 71 15.87 8.97 0.71
N ALA A 72 16.74 9.55 1.54
CA ALA A 72 16.72 10.98 1.81
C ALA A 72 16.91 11.84 0.53
N ALA A 73 17.76 11.41 -0.39
CA ALA A 73 17.99 12.10 -1.66
C ALA A 73 16.89 11.84 -2.69
N GLY A 74 16.27 10.65 -2.68
CA GLY A 74 15.21 10.26 -3.61
C GLY A 74 13.86 10.88 -3.27
N TRP A 75 13.57 11.13 -1.99
CA TRP A 75 12.29 11.67 -1.55
C TRP A 75 11.92 13.01 -2.20
N PRO A 76 12.76 14.08 -2.23
CA PRO A 76 12.38 15.33 -2.89
C PRO A 76 12.16 15.17 -4.40
N VAL A 77 12.87 14.23 -5.05
CA VAL A 77 12.66 13.91 -6.46
C VAL A 77 11.29 13.26 -6.67
N ALA A 78 10.91 12.30 -5.81
CA ALA A 78 9.59 11.67 -5.86
C ALA A 78 8.47 12.70 -5.63
N VAL A 79 8.61 13.57 -4.62
CA VAL A 79 7.67 14.67 -4.36
C VAL A 79 7.51 15.59 -5.58
N ALA A 80 8.60 15.96 -6.24
CA ALA A 80 8.55 16.79 -7.44
C ALA A 80 7.81 16.09 -8.59
N ILE A 81 8.09 14.80 -8.83
CA ILE A 81 7.43 13.99 -9.87
C ILE A 81 5.92 13.88 -9.59
N PHE A 82 5.52 13.58 -8.37
CA PHE A 82 4.10 13.49 -8.01
C PHE A 82 3.40 14.85 -8.17
N SER A 83 4.07 15.93 -7.80
CA SER A 83 3.55 17.29 -7.95
C SER A 83 3.42 17.71 -9.42
N LEU A 84 4.29 17.20 -10.32
CA LEU A 84 4.12 17.37 -11.77
C LEU A 84 2.81 16.73 -12.26
N GLY A 85 2.42 15.58 -11.72
CA GLY A 85 1.12 14.97 -11.99
C GLY A 85 -0.04 15.92 -11.67
N ALA A 86 -0.03 16.55 -10.48
CA ALA A 86 -1.01 17.56 -10.13
C ALA A 86 -0.97 18.77 -11.10
N GLY A 87 0.22 19.22 -11.50
CA GLY A 87 0.39 20.25 -12.52
C GLY A 87 -0.27 19.88 -13.86
N VAL A 88 -0.15 18.62 -14.27
CA VAL A 88 -0.79 18.09 -15.50
C VAL A 88 -2.32 18.13 -15.36
N VAL A 89 -2.88 17.76 -14.19
CA VAL A 89 -4.32 17.91 -13.92
C VAL A 89 -4.76 19.36 -14.13
N GLY A 90 -4.00 20.34 -13.64
CA GLY A 90 -4.29 21.76 -13.84
C GLY A 90 -4.29 22.16 -15.33
N ILE A 91 -3.35 21.66 -16.12
CA ILE A 91 -3.29 21.94 -17.56
C ILE A 91 -4.47 21.29 -18.31
N ALA A 92 -4.78 20.04 -17.98
CA ALA A 92 -5.82 19.25 -18.63
C ALA A 92 -7.23 19.78 -18.34
N THR A 93 -7.42 20.46 -17.21
CA THR A 93 -8.70 21.04 -16.83
C THR A 93 -8.96 22.35 -17.60
N PRO A 94 -10.01 22.47 -18.43
CA PRO A 94 -10.36 23.73 -19.09
C PRO A 94 -10.62 24.87 -18.11
N PRO A 95 -10.49 26.16 -18.52
CA PRO A 95 -10.67 27.29 -17.62
C PRO A 95 -12.13 27.51 -17.23
N ASP A 96 -13.07 27.24 -18.13
CA ASP A 96 -14.47 27.62 -18.03
C ASP A 96 -15.43 26.45 -18.24
N GLY A 97 -16.68 26.62 -17.81
CA GLY A 97 -17.75 25.64 -17.97
C GLY A 97 -17.66 24.48 -16.98
N PHE A 98 -18.50 24.48 -15.94
CA PHE A 98 -18.45 23.50 -14.83
C PHE A 98 -18.41 22.06 -15.34
N THR A 99 -19.33 21.69 -16.23
CA THR A 99 -19.46 20.30 -16.69
C THR A 99 -18.18 19.79 -17.34
N ILE A 100 -17.65 20.50 -18.33
CA ILE A 100 -16.44 20.06 -19.04
C ILE A 100 -15.21 20.10 -18.12
N ARG A 101 -15.11 21.10 -17.26
CA ARG A 101 -14.04 21.21 -16.28
C ARG A 101 -14.05 20.05 -15.29
N SER A 102 -15.20 19.71 -14.72
CA SER A 102 -15.33 18.67 -13.70
C SER A 102 -15.01 17.28 -14.26
N PHE A 103 -15.48 16.96 -15.47
CA PHE A 103 -15.12 15.71 -16.13
C PHE A 103 -13.63 15.66 -16.49
N ALA A 104 -13.07 16.72 -17.05
CA ALA A 104 -11.65 16.78 -17.39
C ALA A 104 -10.75 16.71 -16.15
N PHE A 105 -11.10 17.41 -15.09
CA PHE A 105 -10.39 17.38 -13.80
C PHE A 105 -10.38 15.98 -13.20
N THR A 106 -11.54 15.34 -13.08
CA THR A 106 -11.67 13.99 -12.53
C THR A 106 -10.93 12.96 -13.39
N ALA A 107 -11.10 13.03 -14.72
CA ALA A 107 -10.40 12.13 -15.64
C ALA A 107 -8.88 12.30 -15.56
N ALA A 108 -8.39 13.54 -15.49
CA ALA A 108 -6.96 13.81 -15.34
C ALA A 108 -6.40 13.32 -14.00
N LEU A 109 -7.15 13.46 -12.89
CA LEU A 109 -6.78 12.88 -11.60
C LEU A 109 -6.65 11.36 -11.69
N VAL A 110 -7.68 10.68 -12.22
CA VAL A 110 -7.66 9.21 -12.36
C VAL A 110 -6.51 8.77 -13.26
N LEU A 111 -6.30 9.42 -14.39
CA LEU A 111 -5.23 9.06 -15.33
C LEU A 111 -3.83 9.29 -14.73
N THR A 112 -3.60 10.39 -14.02
CA THR A 112 -2.31 10.64 -13.38
C THR A 112 -2.02 9.66 -12.26
N GLU A 113 -3.02 9.22 -11.49
CA GLU A 113 -2.86 8.14 -10.52
C GLU A 113 -2.61 6.80 -11.20
N LEU A 114 -3.36 6.43 -12.24
CA LEU A 114 -3.13 5.20 -13.00
C LEU A 114 -1.71 5.13 -13.57
N ILE A 115 -1.19 6.24 -14.09
CA ILE A 115 0.20 6.32 -14.55
C ILE A 115 1.15 6.08 -13.36
N ARG A 116 0.93 6.74 -12.23
CA ARG A 116 1.76 6.60 -11.04
C ARG A 116 1.72 5.20 -10.43
N TRP A 117 0.59 4.50 -10.51
CA TRP A 117 0.47 3.12 -10.04
C TRP A 117 1.22 2.09 -10.90
N ASN A 118 1.65 2.47 -12.09
CA ASN A 118 2.36 1.59 -13.00
C ASN A 118 3.78 2.06 -13.31
N TYR A 119 4.05 3.37 -13.22
CA TYR A 119 5.29 4.00 -13.63
C TYR A 119 5.73 5.10 -12.66
N PRO A 120 7.06 5.33 -12.52
CA PRO A 120 8.15 4.46 -12.94
C PRO A 120 8.35 3.26 -12.01
N PHE A 121 9.26 2.37 -12.36
CA PHE A 121 9.79 1.30 -11.50
C PHE A 121 8.72 0.32 -10.93
N GLY A 122 7.68 0.04 -11.69
CA GLY A 122 6.59 -0.84 -11.26
C GLY A 122 5.47 -0.12 -10.51
N GLY A 123 5.61 1.19 -10.33
CA GLY A 123 4.59 2.06 -9.76
C GLY A 123 4.80 2.43 -8.30
N THR A 124 4.15 3.53 -7.90
CA THR A 124 4.18 4.04 -6.53
C THR A 124 2.75 4.40 -6.09
N PRO A 125 1.96 3.40 -5.66
CA PRO A 125 0.52 3.52 -5.37
C PRO A 125 0.22 4.08 -3.97
N ILE A 126 1.04 4.97 -3.44
CA ILE A 126 0.89 5.58 -2.12
C ILE A 126 0.42 7.03 -2.20
N ALA A 127 -0.10 7.55 -1.09
CA ALA A 127 -0.62 8.92 -0.99
C ALA A 127 -1.64 9.23 -2.10
N THR A 128 -2.56 8.32 -2.37
CA THR A 128 -3.56 8.40 -3.44
C THR A 128 -4.92 8.83 -2.92
N TYR A 129 -5.76 9.36 -3.80
CA TYR A 129 -7.16 9.64 -3.46
C TYR A 129 -7.94 8.36 -3.20
N ALA A 130 -7.53 7.23 -3.80
CA ALA A 130 -8.12 5.93 -3.53
C ALA A 130 -7.95 5.52 -2.06
N MET A 131 -6.77 5.78 -1.45
CA MET A 131 -6.54 5.54 -0.01
C MET A 131 -7.48 6.36 0.87
N VAL A 132 -7.74 7.61 0.51
CA VAL A 132 -8.77 8.42 1.17
C VAL A 132 -10.15 7.80 0.98
N GLY A 133 -10.44 7.34 -0.23
CA GLY A 133 -11.73 6.75 -0.62
C GLY A 133 -12.14 5.54 0.24
N VAL A 134 -11.18 4.71 0.65
CA VAL A 134 -11.43 3.55 1.52
C VAL A 134 -12.02 3.95 2.87
N SER A 135 -11.60 5.09 3.42
CA SER A 135 -12.11 5.62 4.70
C SER A 135 -13.45 6.35 4.59
N THR A 136 -13.98 6.51 3.37
CA THR A 136 -15.24 7.21 3.12
C THR A 136 -16.44 6.26 3.07
N PRO A 137 -17.69 6.76 3.22
CA PRO A 137 -18.90 5.96 2.96
C PRO A 137 -19.00 5.45 1.50
N PHE A 138 -18.14 5.94 0.61
CA PHE A 138 -18.14 5.59 -0.81
C PHE A 138 -17.26 4.38 -1.16
N TRP A 139 -16.65 3.71 -0.18
CA TRP A 139 -15.75 2.57 -0.37
C TRP A 139 -16.35 1.46 -1.26
N ILE A 140 -17.68 1.31 -1.24
CA ILE A 140 -18.41 0.33 -2.05
C ILE A 140 -18.11 0.46 -3.56
N THR A 141 -17.73 1.65 -4.01
CA THR A 141 -17.35 1.94 -5.41
C THR A 141 -16.18 1.07 -5.86
N ALA A 142 -15.28 0.69 -4.94
CA ALA A 142 -14.14 -0.16 -5.26
C ALA A 142 -14.53 -1.54 -5.78
N ARG A 143 -15.68 -2.09 -5.39
CA ARG A 143 -16.13 -3.43 -5.81
C ARG A 143 -16.22 -3.59 -7.33
N THR A 144 -16.68 -2.55 -8.02
CA THR A 144 -16.83 -2.57 -9.48
C THR A 144 -15.69 -1.86 -10.19
N PHE A 145 -15.24 -0.71 -9.64
CA PHE A 145 -14.38 0.22 -10.35
C PHE A 145 -12.95 0.25 -9.80
N GLY A 146 -12.65 -0.49 -8.71
CA GLY A 146 -11.34 -0.53 -8.08
C GLY A 146 -10.89 0.83 -7.55
N SER A 147 -9.57 0.99 -7.38
CA SER A 147 -8.95 2.25 -6.96
C SER A 147 -9.26 3.44 -7.88
N PRO A 148 -9.35 3.28 -9.22
CA PRO A 148 -9.78 4.38 -10.10
C PRO A 148 -11.17 4.91 -9.77
N GLY A 149 -12.09 4.03 -9.40
CA GLY A 149 -13.43 4.42 -8.99
C GLY A 149 -13.44 5.20 -7.67
N LEU A 150 -12.61 4.79 -6.71
CA LEU A 150 -12.44 5.52 -5.45
C LEU A 150 -11.88 6.92 -5.69
N THR A 151 -10.85 7.05 -6.52
CA THR A 151 -10.33 8.36 -6.92
C THR A 151 -11.40 9.23 -7.56
N ALA A 152 -12.19 8.66 -8.47
CA ALA A 152 -13.26 9.39 -9.16
C ALA A 152 -14.36 9.85 -8.19
N VAL A 153 -14.83 8.97 -7.29
CA VAL A 153 -15.91 9.33 -6.36
C VAL A 153 -15.46 10.38 -5.33
N VAL A 154 -14.22 10.29 -4.84
CA VAL A 154 -13.63 11.31 -3.95
C VAL A 154 -13.53 12.67 -4.66
N ALA A 155 -13.07 12.68 -5.92
CA ALA A 155 -13.02 13.90 -6.72
C ALA A 155 -14.42 14.51 -6.87
N TRP A 156 -15.41 13.74 -7.34
CA TRP A 156 -16.78 14.24 -7.51
C TRP A 156 -17.44 14.68 -6.20
N ALA A 157 -17.17 14.01 -5.09
CA ALA A 157 -17.67 14.43 -3.77
C ALA A 157 -17.07 15.80 -3.36
N GLY A 158 -15.77 16.02 -3.61
CA GLY A 158 -15.14 17.32 -3.40
C GLY A 158 -15.77 18.41 -4.27
N LEU A 159 -16.02 18.12 -5.55
CA LEU A 159 -16.69 19.06 -6.46
C LEU A 159 -18.10 19.38 -5.97
N ALA A 160 -18.85 18.39 -5.46
CA ALA A 160 -20.20 18.61 -4.90
C ALA A 160 -20.17 19.58 -3.71
N ILE A 161 -19.17 19.45 -2.80
CA ILE A 161 -18.98 20.40 -1.69
C ILE A 161 -18.73 21.82 -2.20
N GLY A 162 -17.87 22.00 -3.21
CA GLY A 162 -17.61 23.31 -3.80
C GLY A 162 -18.87 23.95 -4.37
N GLN A 163 -19.70 23.17 -5.09
CA GLN A 163 -20.96 23.67 -5.63
C GLN A 163 -22.00 23.97 -4.54
N LEU A 164 -22.04 23.16 -3.48
CA LEU A 164 -22.93 23.38 -2.33
C LEU A 164 -22.61 24.72 -1.62
N VAL A 165 -21.33 24.93 -1.31
CA VAL A 165 -20.88 26.16 -0.63
C VAL A 165 -21.18 27.40 -1.46
N GLN A 166 -21.03 27.32 -2.79
CA GLN A 166 -21.31 28.41 -3.71
C GLN A 166 -22.79 28.51 -4.11
N ARG A 167 -23.65 27.63 -3.60
CA ARG A 167 -25.08 27.54 -3.91
C ARG A 167 -25.38 27.46 -5.41
N ARG A 168 -24.52 26.77 -6.17
CA ARG A 168 -24.66 26.63 -7.63
C ARG A 168 -25.56 25.44 -7.97
N ARG A 169 -26.33 25.56 -9.08
CA ARG A 169 -27.21 24.48 -9.54
C ARG A 169 -26.45 23.25 -10.07
N ASP A 170 -25.22 23.42 -10.49
CA ASP A 170 -24.36 22.36 -11.01
C ASP A 170 -24.04 21.27 -9.97
N ILE A 171 -24.39 21.48 -8.68
CA ILE A 171 -24.35 20.44 -7.64
C ILE A 171 -25.08 19.18 -8.07
N VAL A 172 -26.14 19.29 -8.88
CA VAL A 172 -26.93 18.14 -9.37
C VAL A 172 -26.06 17.20 -10.20
N ILE A 173 -25.14 17.74 -11.02
CA ILE A 173 -24.21 16.94 -11.83
C ILE A 173 -23.24 16.20 -10.90
N ALA A 174 -22.64 16.90 -9.95
CA ALA A 174 -21.64 16.29 -9.07
C ALA A 174 -22.27 15.22 -8.16
N VAL A 175 -23.41 15.48 -7.55
CA VAL A 175 -24.15 14.50 -6.75
C VAL A 175 -24.63 13.33 -7.61
N GLY A 176 -25.10 13.60 -8.83
CA GLY A 176 -25.48 12.55 -9.80
C GLY A 176 -24.32 11.60 -10.11
N MET A 177 -23.11 12.12 -10.30
CA MET A 177 -21.91 11.30 -10.55
C MET A 177 -21.49 10.48 -9.32
N VAL A 178 -21.52 11.07 -8.12
CA VAL A 178 -21.29 10.32 -6.87
C VAL A 178 -22.30 9.18 -6.74
N SER A 179 -23.58 9.48 -6.94
CA SER A 179 -24.66 8.49 -6.86
C SER A 179 -24.48 7.37 -7.89
N ALA A 180 -24.13 7.71 -9.13
CA ALA A 180 -23.92 6.72 -10.21
C ALA A 180 -22.73 5.78 -9.88
N LEU A 181 -21.63 6.30 -9.35
CA LEU A 181 -20.48 5.50 -8.95
C LEU A 181 -20.81 4.59 -7.76
N VAL A 182 -21.51 5.10 -6.74
CA VAL A 182 -21.92 4.31 -5.57
C VAL A 182 -22.91 3.22 -5.97
N VAL A 183 -23.94 3.56 -6.76
CA VAL A 183 -24.91 2.58 -7.26
C VAL A 183 -24.21 1.53 -8.13
N GLY A 184 -23.31 1.95 -9.03
CA GLY A 184 -22.49 1.02 -9.82
C GLY A 184 -21.69 0.05 -8.95
N GLY A 185 -21.12 0.54 -7.85
CA GLY A 185 -20.42 -0.30 -6.85
C GLY A 185 -21.36 -1.29 -6.15
N MET A 186 -22.58 -0.86 -5.82
CA MET A 186 -23.59 -1.73 -5.22
C MET A 186 -24.08 -2.82 -6.18
N LEU A 187 -24.28 -2.48 -7.44
CA LEU A 187 -24.76 -3.43 -8.46
C LEU A 187 -23.69 -4.46 -8.81
N GLY A 188 -22.39 -4.13 -8.72
CA GLY A 188 -21.28 -5.04 -8.94
C GLY A 188 -21.00 -5.98 -7.76
N SER A 189 -21.81 -5.94 -6.69
CA SER A 189 -21.64 -6.84 -5.55
C SER A 189 -21.98 -8.28 -5.95
N VAL A 190 -20.97 -9.16 -5.96
CA VAL A 190 -21.20 -10.60 -6.05
C VAL A 190 -21.77 -11.06 -4.71
N ARG A 191 -22.82 -11.88 -4.73
CA ARG A 191 -23.25 -12.59 -3.53
C ARG A 191 -22.23 -13.67 -3.24
N VAL A 192 -21.54 -13.54 -2.11
CA VAL A 192 -20.67 -14.58 -1.58
C VAL A 192 -21.49 -15.42 -0.62
N GLU A 193 -21.53 -16.71 -0.85
CA GLU A 193 -22.13 -17.67 0.08
C GLU A 193 -21.01 -18.19 0.99
N THR A 194 -21.18 -18.06 2.30
CA THR A 194 -20.24 -18.64 3.26
C THR A 194 -20.42 -20.15 3.25
N ILE A 195 -19.37 -20.87 2.87
CA ILE A 195 -19.37 -22.33 2.82
C ILE A 195 -18.93 -22.88 4.19
N ASP A 196 -17.92 -22.26 4.77
CA ASP A 196 -17.34 -22.66 6.05
C ASP A 196 -16.70 -21.47 6.76
N THR A 197 -16.20 -21.66 7.98
CA THR A 197 -15.50 -20.66 8.80
C THR A 197 -14.16 -21.22 9.25
N VAL A 198 -13.14 -20.38 9.28
CA VAL A 198 -11.79 -20.69 9.74
C VAL A 198 -11.47 -19.80 10.93
N ASP A 199 -11.07 -20.39 12.06
CA ASP A 199 -10.62 -19.63 13.22
C ASP A 199 -9.15 -19.23 13.03
N VAL A 200 -8.89 -17.91 13.01
CA VAL A 200 -7.58 -17.34 12.70
C VAL A 200 -7.00 -16.58 13.88
N ALA A 201 -5.76 -16.88 14.24
CA ALA A 201 -4.94 -16.07 15.13
C ALA A 201 -3.94 -15.25 14.32
N VAL A 202 -4.08 -13.92 14.35
CA VAL A 202 -3.09 -13.00 13.78
C VAL A 202 -2.15 -12.56 14.91
N VAL A 203 -0.87 -12.88 14.78
CA VAL A 203 0.13 -12.65 15.82
C VAL A 203 1.05 -11.50 15.43
N GLN A 204 1.09 -10.47 16.27
CA GLN A 204 2.02 -9.34 16.16
C GLN A 204 2.83 -9.22 17.45
N GLY A 205 4.04 -9.77 17.45
CA GLY A 205 4.94 -9.75 18.61
C GLY A 205 5.67 -8.42 18.79
N GLY A 206 5.74 -7.60 17.74
CA GLY A 206 6.59 -6.39 17.70
C GLY A 206 8.08 -6.73 17.79
N GLY A 207 8.90 -5.73 18.04
CA GLY A 207 10.35 -5.92 18.21
C GLY A 207 11.16 -4.73 17.74
N PRO A 208 12.50 -4.79 17.87
CA PRO A 208 13.41 -3.72 17.46
C PRO A 208 13.69 -3.77 15.94
N GLN A 209 12.64 -3.86 15.13
CA GLN A 209 12.76 -3.82 13.68
C GLN A 209 12.49 -2.40 13.19
N ASN A 210 13.37 -1.88 12.36
CA ASN A 210 13.26 -0.56 11.74
C ASN A 210 12.87 -0.73 10.27
N THR A 211 12.72 0.36 9.53
CA THR A 211 12.45 0.39 8.08
C THR A 211 13.43 -0.49 7.27
N ARG A 212 14.64 -0.69 7.78
CA ARG A 212 15.61 -1.67 7.26
C ARG A 212 15.90 -2.68 8.37
N ALA A 213 15.49 -3.92 8.15
CA ALA A 213 15.77 -5.00 9.07
C ALA A 213 17.30 -5.19 9.25
N ASP A 214 17.72 -5.36 10.49
CA ASP A 214 19.10 -5.69 10.83
C ASP A 214 19.18 -7.13 11.35
N VAL A 215 19.95 -7.96 10.68
CA VAL A 215 20.14 -9.37 11.06
C VAL A 215 20.52 -9.56 12.52
N CYS A 216 21.16 -8.56 13.17
CA CYS A 216 21.53 -8.62 14.57
C CYS A 216 20.33 -8.50 15.53
N THR A 217 19.20 -7.99 15.08
CA THR A 217 18.00 -7.79 15.93
C THR A 217 16.87 -8.77 15.62
N THR A 218 17.01 -9.53 14.56
CA THR A 218 15.93 -10.41 14.06
C THR A 218 15.55 -11.52 15.03
N ARG A 219 16.53 -12.07 15.81
CA ARG A 219 16.22 -13.02 16.87
C ARG A 219 15.21 -12.45 17.88
N ALA A 220 15.40 -11.20 18.32
CA ALA A 220 14.49 -10.59 19.29
C ALA A 220 13.06 -10.41 18.72
N VAL A 221 12.93 -10.14 17.43
CA VAL A 221 11.62 -10.08 16.75
C VAL A 221 10.98 -11.47 16.71
N PHE A 222 11.73 -12.48 16.29
CA PHE A 222 11.26 -13.87 16.24
C PHE A 222 10.81 -14.37 17.62
N GLU A 223 11.63 -14.18 18.68
CA GLU A 223 11.30 -14.61 20.05
C GLU A 223 10.00 -13.95 20.57
N ARG A 224 9.77 -12.68 20.25
CA ARG A 224 8.54 -12.00 20.64
C ARG A 224 7.32 -12.56 19.92
N HIS A 225 7.44 -12.97 18.68
CA HIS A 225 6.35 -13.61 17.94
C HIS A 225 6.08 -15.02 18.48
N MET A 226 7.15 -15.78 18.83
CA MET A 226 7.00 -17.05 19.52
C MET A 226 6.25 -16.89 20.85
N ALA A 227 6.70 -15.96 21.70
CA ALA A 227 6.07 -15.69 22.99
C ALA A 227 4.62 -15.21 22.85
N ALA A 228 4.32 -14.40 21.84
CA ALA A 228 2.95 -13.97 21.55
C ALA A 228 2.09 -15.16 21.07
N SER A 229 2.64 -16.07 20.28
CA SER A 229 1.93 -17.29 19.85
C SER A 229 1.62 -18.24 21.02
N GLU A 230 2.49 -18.32 22.01
CA GLU A 230 2.24 -19.11 23.24
C GLU A 230 1.05 -18.60 24.08
N THR A 231 0.57 -17.36 23.81
CA THR A 231 -0.63 -16.83 24.47
C THR A 231 -1.95 -17.23 23.81
N ILE A 232 -1.91 -17.98 22.72
CA ILE A 232 -3.10 -18.50 22.05
C ILE A 232 -3.67 -19.60 22.95
N ASP A 233 -4.81 -19.32 23.59
CA ASP A 233 -5.47 -20.16 24.62
C ASP A 233 -6.72 -20.87 24.10
N ARG A 234 -6.95 -20.86 22.79
CA ARG A 234 -8.09 -21.48 22.10
C ARG A 234 -7.65 -22.25 20.88
N GLU A 235 -8.47 -23.19 20.45
CA GLU A 235 -8.29 -23.87 19.17
C GLU A 235 -8.38 -22.86 18.01
N VAL A 236 -7.45 -22.96 17.07
CA VAL A 236 -7.40 -22.15 15.84
C VAL A 236 -6.99 -23.03 14.67
N ASP A 237 -7.49 -22.73 13.48
CA ASP A 237 -7.13 -23.46 12.26
C ASP A 237 -5.87 -22.88 11.59
N LEU A 238 -5.66 -21.57 11.80
CA LEU A 238 -4.62 -20.80 11.13
C LEU A 238 -3.96 -19.80 12.07
N VAL A 239 -2.63 -19.80 12.08
CA VAL A 239 -1.81 -18.75 12.71
C VAL A 239 -1.10 -17.96 11.64
N VAL A 240 -1.18 -16.63 11.68
CA VAL A 240 -0.56 -15.75 10.69
C VAL A 240 0.44 -14.83 11.36
N TRP A 241 1.69 -14.88 10.91
CA TRP A 241 2.75 -13.96 11.27
C TRP A 241 3.00 -12.96 10.13
N PRO A 242 3.37 -11.69 10.44
CA PRO A 242 3.62 -10.68 9.41
C PRO A 242 4.87 -10.95 8.55
N GLU A 243 5.05 -10.08 7.54
CA GLU A 243 6.23 -10.03 6.69
C GLU A 243 7.53 -9.88 7.51
N ASP A 244 8.62 -10.53 7.07
CA ASP A 244 10.00 -10.35 7.58
C ASP A 244 10.17 -10.58 9.10
N VAL A 245 9.29 -11.37 9.70
CA VAL A 245 9.45 -11.81 11.11
C VAL A 245 10.55 -12.85 11.23
N VAL A 246 10.67 -13.70 10.23
CA VAL A 246 11.70 -14.74 10.16
C VAL A 246 12.82 -14.29 9.24
N HIS A 247 13.85 -13.68 9.82
CA HIS A 247 15.00 -13.16 9.10
C HIS A 247 16.29 -13.84 9.58
N PRO A 248 16.51 -15.10 9.22
CA PRO A 248 17.62 -15.87 9.73
C PRO A 248 18.91 -15.56 8.99
N ALA A 249 20.02 -15.76 9.67
CA ALA A 249 21.31 -15.93 9.03
C ALA A 249 21.42 -17.37 8.51
N ALA A 250 21.80 -17.54 7.25
CA ALA A 250 21.96 -18.86 6.65
C ALA A 250 22.95 -19.73 7.46
N ASP A 251 22.61 -21.00 7.61
CA ASP A 251 23.46 -21.95 8.34
C ASP A 251 24.86 -22.04 7.73
N GLY A 252 25.87 -22.12 8.59
CA GLY A 252 27.27 -22.20 8.18
C GLY A 252 27.90 -20.87 7.71
N ARG A 253 27.14 -19.78 7.62
CA ARG A 253 27.72 -18.45 7.36
C ARG A 253 28.33 -17.85 8.63
N PRO A 254 29.48 -17.15 8.51
CA PRO A 254 30.07 -16.46 9.65
C PRO A 254 29.10 -15.42 10.22
N THR A 255 29.06 -15.33 11.53
CA THR A 255 28.33 -14.26 12.23
C THR A 255 29.08 -12.93 12.04
N PRO A 256 28.41 -11.84 11.63
CA PRO A 256 29.05 -10.53 11.61
C PRO A 256 29.54 -10.15 13.02
N GLU A 257 30.78 -9.68 13.15
CA GLU A 257 31.40 -9.35 14.45
C GLU A 257 30.52 -8.43 15.32
N ARG A 258 29.77 -7.53 14.66
CA ARG A 258 28.85 -6.58 15.33
C ARG A 258 27.61 -7.23 15.96
N CYS A 259 27.25 -8.46 15.57
CA CYS A 259 26.02 -9.13 16.03
C CYS A 259 26.22 -10.01 17.27
N GLY A 260 27.46 -10.29 17.68
CA GLY A 260 27.73 -11.33 18.67
C GLY A 260 27.37 -12.73 18.13
N ASP A 261 27.25 -13.71 19.05
CA ASP A 261 27.05 -15.12 18.65
C ASP A 261 25.56 -15.53 18.59
N ASP A 262 24.65 -14.63 18.91
CA ASP A 262 23.21 -14.93 19.10
C ASP A 262 22.35 -14.57 17.86
N LEU A 263 22.73 -15.11 16.69
CA LEU A 263 21.92 -14.97 15.48
C LEU A 263 20.89 -16.09 15.36
N LEU A 264 19.66 -15.73 14.94
CA LEU A 264 18.67 -16.71 14.49
C LEU A 264 19.21 -17.45 13.26
N ARG A 265 19.17 -18.79 13.27
CA ARG A 265 19.60 -19.63 12.15
C ARG A 265 18.40 -20.21 11.42
N THR A 266 18.56 -20.48 10.11
CA THR A 266 17.49 -21.00 9.26
C THR A 266 16.94 -22.31 9.82
N THR A 267 17.79 -23.30 10.13
CA THR A 267 17.36 -24.57 10.70
C THR A 267 16.64 -24.40 12.04
N GLU A 268 17.17 -23.53 12.93
CA GLU A 268 16.54 -23.25 14.24
C GLU A 268 15.15 -22.65 14.07
N ALA A 269 14.98 -21.64 13.16
CA ALA A 269 13.70 -21.01 12.91
C ALA A 269 12.68 -22.03 12.36
N THR A 270 13.11 -22.86 11.40
CA THR A 270 12.27 -23.92 10.81
C THR A 270 11.81 -24.91 11.86
N ASP A 271 12.73 -25.44 12.70
CA ASP A 271 12.40 -26.41 13.74
C ASP A 271 11.43 -25.85 14.79
N ARG A 272 11.56 -24.57 15.10
CA ARG A 272 10.68 -23.93 16.10
C ARG A 272 9.29 -23.66 15.54
N LEU A 273 9.19 -23.25 14.28
CA LEU A 273 7.88 -23.07 13.61
C LEU A 273 7.18 -24.41 13.38
N THR A 274 7.93 -25.45 13.04
CA THR A 274 7.40 -26.83 12.98
C THR A 274 6.78 -27.25 14.30
N ARG A 275 7.47 -27.01 15.41
CA ARG A 275 6.93 -27.31 16.75
C ARG A 275 5.71 -26.47 17.09
N LEU A 276 5.74 -25.15 16.75
CA LEU A 276 4.58 -24.27 16.97
C LEU A 276 3.34 -24.77 16.22
N ALA A 277 3.49 -25.16 14.95
CA ALA A 277 2.39 -25.70 14.16
C ALA A 277 1.82 -26.98 14.77
N ALA A 278 2.70 -27.90 15.23
CA ALA A 278 2.32 -29.16 15.87
C ALA A 278 1.65 -28.93 17.23
N ASP A 279 2.18 -28.02 18.06
CA ASP A 279 1.67 -27.74 19.41
C ASP A 279 0.27 -27.08 19.37
N LEU A 280 0.00 -26.27 18.35
CA LEU A 280 -1.30 -25.61 18.16
C LEU A 280 -2.26 -26.44 17.30
N ASP A 281 -1.82 -27.52 16.67
CA ASP A 281 -2.55 -28.31 15.67
C ASP A 281 -3.16 -27.38 14.58
N ALA A 282 -2.39 -26.41 14.10
CA ALA A 282 -2.82 -25.36 13.22
C ALA A 282 -1.82 -25.13 12.07
N VAL A 283 -2.33 -24.68 10.92
CA VAL A 283 -1.46 -24.17 9.83
C VAL A 283 -0.80 -22.86 10.29
N VAL A 284 0.52 -22.77 10.14
CA VAL A 284 1.27 -21.54 10.45
C VAL A 284 1.74 -20.91 9.15
N VAL A 285 1.28 -19.69 8.87
CA VAL A 285 1.79 -18.86 7.76
C VAL A 285 2.74 -17.83 8.34
N SER A 286 3.99 -17.84 7.87
CA SER A 286 5.05 -16.96 8.38
C SER A 286 5.77 -16.23 7.24
N GLY A 287 6.12 -14.95 7.49
CA GLY A 287 6.87 -14.12 6.54
C GLY A 287 8.39 -14.23 6.77
N TRP A 288 9.12 -14.51 5.69
CA TRP A 288 10.55 -14.77 5.68
C TRP A 288 11.32 -13.77 4.82
N PHE A 289 12.53 -13.45 5.27
CA PHE A 289 13.47 -12.66 4.49
C PHE A 289 14.88 -13.26 4.65
N GLU A 290 15.46 -13.73 3.56
CA GLU A 290 16.80 -14.33 3.61
C GLU A 290 17.58 -14.19 2.29
N PRO A 291 18.91 -14.33 2.30
CA PRO A 291 19.67 -14.42 1.07
C PRO A 291 19.25 -15.63 0.23
N THR A 292 19.14 -15.44 -1.08
CA THR A 292 18.93 -16.58 -2.02
C THR A 292 20.08 -17.57 -1.96
N ALA A 293 19.84 -18.83 -2.33
CA ALA A 293 20.83 -19.90 -2.27
C ALA A 293 22.11 -19.59 -3.07
N ASP A 294 21.99 -18.87 -4.20
CA ASP A 294 23.13 -18.40 -5.00
C ASP A 294 23.87 -17.20 -4.37
N GLY A 295 23.30 -16.59 -3.34
CA GLY A 295 23.85 -15.44 -2.63
C GLY A 295 23.86 -14.13 -3.43
N LEU A 296 23.22 -14.10 -4.61
CA LEU A 296 23.23 -12.94 -5.51
C LEU A 296 22.12 -11.94 -5.18
N ALA A 297 21.04 -12.38 -4.54
CA ALA A 297 19.89 -11.58 -4.18
C ALA A 297 19.39 -11.92 -2.76
N ASN A 298 18.38 -11.22 -2.30
CA ASN A 298 17.54 -11.62 -1.17
C ASN A 298 16.20 -12.16 -1.68
N ALA A 299 15.52 -12.95 -0.86
CA ALA A 299 14.16 -13.40 -1.07
C ALA A 299 13.26 -12.87 0.05
N ASN A 300 12.11 -12.31 -0.31
CA ASN A 300 11.03 -11.92 0.59
C ASN A 300 9.83 -12.79 0.23
N TYR A 301 9.42 -13.64 1.16
CA TYR A 301 8.42 -14.65 0.88
C TYR A 301 7.64 -15.06 2.13
N SER A 302 6.53 -15.74 1.91
CA SER A 302 5.78 -16.40 2.98
C SER A 302 5.69 -17.90 2.69
N ILE A 303 5.69 -18.69 3.75
CA ILE A 303 5.45 -20.13 3.69
C ILE A 303 4.23 -20.49 4.52
N ALA A 304 3.53 -21.54 4.08
CA ALA A 304 2.53 -22.24 4.87
C ALA A 304 3.12 -23.55 5.37
N GLN A 305 2.97 -23.79 6.66
CA GLN A 305 3.50 -24.97 7.34
C GLN A 305 2.38 -25.70 8.08
N SER A 306 2.19 -26.96 7.77
CA SER A 306 1.16 -27.82 8.35
C SER A 306 1.52 -28.29 9.76
N PRO A 307 0.56 -28.79 10.55
CA PRO A 307 0.81 -29.37 11.87
C PRO A 307 1.79 -30.53 11.89
N ASP A 308 1.88 -31.31 10.80
CA ASP A 308 2.85 -32.39 10.67
C ASP A 308 4.29 -31.92 10.38
N GLY A 309 4.48 -30.60 10.24
CA GLY A 309 5.76 -29.96 10.01
C GLY A 309 6.14 -29.81 8.51
N THR A 310 5.28 -30.26 7.60
CA THR A 310 5.54 -30.07 6.17
C THR A 310 5.28 -28.63 5.73
N VAL A 311 6.16 -28.08 4.89
CA VAL A 311 5.89 -26.83 4.18
C VAL A 311 5.03 -27.16 2.97
N THR A 312 3.78 -26.75 2.99
CA THR A 312 2.83 -27.07 1.91
C THR A 312 3.02 -26.21 0.69
N ASP A 313 3.35 -24.92 0.88
CA ASP A 313 3.56 -23.98 -0.23
C ASP A 313 4.42 -22.80 0.19
N ARG A 314 4.92 -22.06 -0.83
CA ARG A 314 5.71 -20.85 -0.70
C ARG A 314 5.26 -19.81 -1.72
N TYR A 315 5.02 -18.60 -1.24
CA TYR A 315 4.72 -17.43 -2.05
C TYR A 315 5.87 -16.43 -1.97
N ASP A 316 6.56 -16.18 -3.10
CA ASP A 316 7.58 -15.14 -3.21
C ASP A 316 6.93 -13.81 -3.63
N LYS A 317 7.24 -12.72 -2.91
CA LYS A 317 6.72 -11.37 -3.14
C LYS A 317 6.97 -10.93 -4.59
N VAL A 318 5.92 -10.52 -5.29
CA VAL A 318 5.98 -10.14 -6.71
C VAL A 318 6.19 -8.62 -6.88
N ARG A 319 5.53 -7.81 -6.06
CA ARG A 319 5.65 -6.35 -6.13
C ARG A 319 6.62 -5.84 -5.07
N LEU A 320 7.80 -5.46 -5.54
CA LEU A 320 8.89 -4.98 -4.67
C LEU A 320 8.83 -3.48 -4.47
N VAL A 321 9.27 -3.03 -3.28
CA VAL A 321 9.36 -1.61 -2.92
C VAL A 321 10.57 -0.98 -3.59
N PRO A 322 10.39 0.02 -4.48
CA PRO A 322 11.53 0.76 -5.05
C PRO A 322 12.35 1.43 -3.94
N PHE A 323 13.67 1.35 -4.03
CA PHE A 323 14.68 1.84 -3.08
C PHE A 323 14.69 1.13 -1.72
N GLY A 324 13.67 0.37 -1.38
CA GLY A 324 13.65 -0.47 -0.19
C GLY A 324 14.15 -1.89 -0.47
N GLU A 325 13.57 -2.54 -1.47
CA GLU A 325 13.84 -3.93 -1.81
C GLU A 325 14.65 -4.09 -3.11
N PHE A 326 14.61 -3.11 -3.99
CA PHE A 326 15.50 -3.04 -5.15
C PHE A 326 15.87 -1.59 -5.47
N VAL A 327 17.01 -1.38 -6.10
CA VAL A 327 17.48 -0.05 -6.49
C VAL A 327 17.29 0.15 -7.98
N PRO A 328 16.27 0.93 -8.41
CA PRO A 328 16.11 1.28 -9.81
C PRO A 328 17.35 2.01 -10.34
N LEU A 329 17.77 1.67 -11.57
CA LEU A 329 18.96 2.28 -12.18
C LEU A 329 20.21 2.17 -11.27
N ARG A 330 20.39 1.06 -10.59
CA ARG A 330 21.46 0.81 -9.59
C ARG A 330 22.82 1.32 -10.06
N SER A 331 23.26 0.97 -11.27
CA SER A 331 24.57 1.37 -11.82
C SER A 331 24.76 2.88 -11.95
N PHE A 332 23.66 3.64 -11.99
CA PHE A 332 23.73 5.10 -11.97
C PHE A 332 23.73 5.64 -10.53
N ILE A 333 22.85 5.10 -9.67
CA ILE A 333 22.64 5.62 -8.30
C ILE A 333 23.81 5.30 -7.39
N GLU A 334 24.50 4.16 -7.56
CA GLU A 334 25.72 3.79 -6.84
C GLU A 334 26.84 4.82 -6.94
N ASN A 335 26.84 5.66 -7.98
CA ASN A 335 27.81 6.75 -8.10
C ASN A 335 27.53 7.96 -7.20
N PHE A 336 26.33 8.02 -6.58
CA PHE A 336 25.86 9.19 -5.82
C PHE A 336 25.49 8.88 -4.37
N SER A 337 25.38 7.61 -4.00
CA SER A 337 24.99 7.21 -2.65
C SER A 337 25.58 5.85 -2.27
N ASP A 338 26.22 5.79 -1.11
CA ASP A 338 26.73 4.57 -0.48
C ASP A 338 25.65 3.90 0.40
N GLU A 339 24.49 4.55 0.60
CA GLU A 339 23.42 4.13 1.48
C GLU A 339 22.36 3.26 0.78
N ILE A 340 22.74 2.54 -0.26
CA ILE A 340 21.79 1.65 -0.98
C ILE A 340 21.87 0.21 -0.45
N PRO A 341 20.77 -0.57 -0.53
CA PRO A 341 20.81 -1.99 -0.19
C PRO A 341 21.90 -2.73 -0.97
N GLY A 342 22.72 -3.50 -0.27
CA GLY A 342 23.84 -4.23 -0.90
C GLY A 342 23.39 -5.29 -1.92
N ARG A 343 22.14 -5.77 -1.80
CA ARG A 343 21.52 -6.73 -2.72
C ARG A 343 20.07 -6.38 -2.92
N ASP A 344 19.58 -6.58 -4.15
CA ASP A 344 18.17 -6.48 -4.45
C ASP A 344 17.41 -7.74 -4.01
N VAL A 345 16.14 -7.60 -3.71
CA VAL A 345 15.21 -8.73 -3.55
C VAL A 345 14.86 -9.27 -4.93
N ARG A 346 14.81 -10.59 -5.05
CA ARG A 346 14.33 -11.27 -6.27
C ARG A 346 12.81 -11.29 -6.28
N SER A 347 12.20 -10.73 -7.33
CA SER A 347 10.75 -10.77 -7.49
C SER A 347 10.26 -12.19 -7.77
N GLY A 348 9.16 -12.58 -7.12
CA GLY A 348 8.37 -13.75 -7.45
C GLY A 348 7.60 -13.61 -8.77
N THR A 349 6.94 -14.68 -9.19
CA THR A 349 6.20 -14.72 -10.47
C THR A 349 4.84 -15.41 -10.37
N GLY A 350 4.42 -15.84 -9.21
CA GLY A 350 3.19 -16.63 -9.02
C GLY A 350 1.91 -15.80 -8.86
N PRO A 351 0.75 -16.46 -8.87
CA PRO A 351 -0.48 -15.88 -8.36
C PRO A 351 -0.35 -15.56 -6.87
N ALA A 352 -1.23 -14.71 -6.36
CA ALA A 352 -1.20 -14.28 -4.97
C ALA A 352 -1.92 -15.29 -4.06
N ILE A 353 -1.43 -16.52 -4.00
CA ILE A 353 -2.02 -17.61 -3.21
C ILE A 353 -0.95 -18.45 -2.48
N LEU A 354 -1.40 -19.11 -1.43
CA LEU A 354 -0.70 -20.21 -0.73
C LEU A 354 -1.64 -21.41 -0.63
N GLU A 355 -1.19 -22.57 -1.05
CA GLU A 355 -1.91 -23.84 -0.89
C GLU A 355 -1.66 -24.40 0.52
N THR A 356 -2.73 -24.74 1.22
CA THR A 356 -2.67 -25.27 2.58
C THR A 356 -3.66 -26.40 2.80
N ASP A 357 -3.53 -27.13 3.90
CA ASP A 357 -4.45 -28.23 4.26
C ASP A 357 -5.87 -27.73 4.56
N ILE A 358 -6.02 -26.47 4.95
CA ILE A 358 -7.32 -25.84 5.20
C ILE A 358 -7.91 -25.16 3.94
N GLY A 359 -7.24 -25.27 2.79
CA GLY A 359 -7.63 -24.69 1.50
C GLY A 359 -6.64 -23.66 0.97
N THR A 360 -6.96 -23.07 -0.17
CA THR A 360 -6.13 -22.06 -0.84
C THR A 360 -6.33 -20.71 -0.18
N LEU A 361 -5.27 -20.13 0.39
CA LEU A 361 -5.28 -18.79 0.99
C LEU A 361 -4.90 -17.75 -0.05
N GLY A 362 -5.66 -16.65 -0.11
CA GLY A 362 -5.21 -15.44 -0.83
C GLY A 362 -4.16 -14.70 0.00
N ILE A 363 -3.02 -14.35 -0.62
CA ILE A 363 -1.90 -13.70 0.08
C ILE A 363 -1.46 -12.41 -0.61
N SER A 364 -1.06 -11.43 0.21
CA SER A 364 -0.47 -10.20 -0.26
C SER A 364 0.56 -9.71 0.77
N ILE A 365 1.77 -9.42 0.34
CA ILE A 365 2.85 -9.00 1.22
C ILE A 365 3.06 -7.48 1.09
N SER A 366 2.77 -6.72 2.18
CA SER A 366 3.10 -5.30 2.33
C SER A 366 2.67 -4.44 1.12
N TRP A 367 3.64 -3.99 0.33
CA TRP A 367 3.46 -3.14 -0.86
C TRP A 367 2.41 -3.64 -1.86
N GLU A 368 2.20 -4.96 -1.92
CA GLU A 368 1.28 -5.58 -2.86
C GLU A 368 -0.17 -5.23 -2.62
N VAL A 369 -0.55 -4.87 -1.37
CA VAL A 369 -1.92 -4.50 -1.00
C VAL A 369 -2.44 -3.25 -1.74
N PHE A 370 -1.53 -2.43 -2.25
CA PHE A 370 -1.86 -1.23 -2.99
C PHE A 370 -2.17 -1.47 -4.48
N PHE A 371 -2.01 -2.71 -4.96
CA PHE A 371 -2.21 -3.05 -6.38
C PHE A 371 -3.49 -3.86 -6.58
N ASP A 372 -4.51 -3.23 -7.16
CA ASP A 372 -5.83 -3.85 -7.43
C ASP A 372 -5.73 -5.23 -8.10
N HIS A 373 -4.76 -5.43 -9.01
CA HIS A 373 -4.61 -6.71 -9.70
C HIS A 373 -4.10 -7.80 -8.75
N ARG A 374 -3.22 -7.50 -7.77
CA ARG A 374 -2.77 -8.48 -6.77
C ARG A 374 -3.92 -8.88 -5.85
N ALA A 375 -4.72 -7.90 -5.41
CA ALA A 375 -5.93 -8.19 -4.64
C ALA A 375 -6.93 -9.07 -5.42
N ARG A 376 -7.11 -8.82 -6.72
CA ARG A 376 -7.96 -9.67 -7.57
C ARG A 376 -7.39 -11.06 -7.77
N ASP A 377 -6.09 -11.20 -7.94
CA ASP A 377 -5.43 -12.50 -8.04
C ASP A 377 -5.60 -13.32 -6.76
N ALA A 378 -5.43 -12.68 -5.60
CA ALA A 378 -5.65 -13.30 -4.29
C ALA A 378 -7.09 -13.78 -4.11
N ILE A 379 -8.08 -12.89 -4.39
CA ILE A 379 -9.51 -13.19 -4.22
C ILE A 379 -9.98 -14.22 -5.27
N GLY A 380 -9.57 -14.07 -6.52
CA GLY A 380 -10.06 -14.89 -7.64
C GLY A 380 -9.58 -16.35 -7.61
N ASN A 381 -8.49 -16.64 -6.90
CA ASN A 381 -7.89 -17.96 -6.82
C ASN A 381 -7.97 -18.60 -5.43
N ALA A 382 -8.35 -17.83 -4.39
CA ALA A 382 -8.47 -18.35 -3.03
C ALA A 382 -9.78 -19.11 -2.83
N SER A 383 -9.72 -20.23 -2.11
CA SER A 383 -10.90 -20.98 -1.64
C SER A 383 -11.32 -20.58 -0.22
N VAL A 384 -10.38 -20.05 0.57
CA VAL A 384 -10.65 -19.50 1.91
C VAL A 384 -10.71 -17.99 1.79
N ILE A 385 -11.89 -17.42 1.93
CA ILE A 385 -12.13 -15.98 1.87
C ILE A 385 -12.81 -15.57 3.18
N ASP A 386 -12.16 -14.74 3.97
CA ASP A 386 -12.84 -14.03 5.04
C ASP A 386 -13.89 -13.09 4.43
N SER A 387 -15.13 -13.20 4.90
CA SER A 387 -16.25 -12.35 4.47
C SER A 387 -16.01 -10.85 4.71
N ARG A 388 -15.00 -10.50 5.51
CA ARG A 388 -14.64 -9.12 5.85
C ARG A 388 -13.38 -8.61 5.16
N THR A 389 -12.43 -9.46 4.83
CA THR A 389 -11.11 -9.07 4.28
C THR A 389 -10.69 -9.88 3.08
N SER A 390 -11.35 -10.74 2.47
CA SER A 390 -11.05 -11.40 1.17
C SER A 390 -9.59 -11.81 0.90
N ALA A 391 -8.67 -11.68 1.85
CA ALA A 391 -7.26 -12.05 1.72
C ALA A 391 -6.58 -12.08 3.09
N VAL A 392 -5.66 -13.00 3.28
CA VAL A 392 -4.70 -12.94 4.38
C VAL A 392 -3.67 -11.89 4.01
N ILE A 393 -3.75 -10.70 4.61
CA ILE A 393 -2.79 -9.62 4.39
C ILE A 393 -1.69 -9.77 5.43
N LEU A 394 -0.51 -10.15 4.98
CA LEU A 394 0.69 -10.08 5.79
C LEU A 394 1.28 -8.67 5.61
N SER A 395 0.79 -7.70 6.40
CA SER A 395 1.37 -6.37 6.40
C SER A 395 2.67 -6.39 7.19
N GLY A 396 3.76 -6.00 6.53
CA GLY A 396 5.02 -5.80 7.19
C GLY A 396 5.05 -4.52 8.01
N SER A 397 5.92 -4.53 8.98
CA SER A 397 6.45 -3.43 9.80
C SER A 397 5.51 -2.29 10.17
N GLU A 398 5.44 -2.02 11.44
CA GLU A 398 4.97 -0.74 11.98
C GLU A 398 5.69 0.42 11.27
N LEU A 399 4.96 1.20 10.46
CA LEU A 399 5.37 2.53 10.02
C LEU A 399 4.99 3.54 11.08
#